data_9222fc950a73911e651de775ff7d55bb
#
_entry.id   9222fc950a73911e651de775ff7d55bb
#
_cell.length_a   1.000
_cell.length_b   1.000
_cell.length_c   1.000
_cell.angle_alpha   90.00
_cell.angle_beta   90.00
_cell.angle_gamma   90.00
#
_symmetry.space_group_name_H-M   'P 1'
#
loop_
_entity.id
_entity.type
_entity.pdbx_description
1 polymer ?
#
loop_
_entity_poly.entity_id
_entity_poly.type
_entity_poly.pdbx_seq_one_letter_code
_entity_poly.pdbx_strand_id
1 'polypeptide(L)'
;MFWEVYALDRQEYLKSLTEQIRTKRARTMVAEEVEAHIEDQKQDFMAHGLGEEEAESMAVVEMGDPVEAGVKLDRVHRPKMEWAVLMAILVISIMGLILQAVVTSSFPTMNMSTLEAFKDNFLYGGIWSAMLIGIAVMLGICYLDYSILVKWSFPIWVVMQIPAVFSIISKIFFDETMWIGPMVNGRSIVQMLLSYLVIPFYAGTIYHFRRKGTKGLIISTVCLGISVLTDLMIPFMSSAVVTGITGLVLLHVAVCKGWFGENKKKFLIRMWGVIGICLLLMSGITFWGNGRFVTDYQVHRLEALITGEHWDYTRGAVADVANAAKDSNSSKWHESQSSGKIEVTDPYNGATEVEAVTLYNYARNDYIWTYLFHYFGNVKGVFLVVVFAVFMALLLRMAVKQKNRLGYMLSIGCVIFLILQSLFYIGVNAGLYPISGNYMPFLSHGNMNMMITYFYMGILLSVYRNTNVVKN
;
A
#
# COMPACT_ATOMS: atom_id res chain seq x y z
N MET A 1 -56.80 -29.61 2.02
CA MET A 1 -56.27 -29.70 3.38
C MET A 1 -54.75 -29.63 3.34
N PHE A 2 -54.18 -28.49 2.84
CA PHE A 2 -52.72 -28.20 2.82
C PHE A 2 -52.41 -26.70 2.53
N TRP A 3 -53.35 -25.77 2.74
CA TRP A 3 -53.19 -24.34 2.45
C TRP A 3 -53.55 -23.44 3.65
N GLU A 4 -53.18 -23.84 4.86
CA GLU A 4 -53.11 -22.95 6.02
C GLU A 4 -51.63 -22.81 6.41
N VAL A 5 -50.79 -22.44 5.46
CA VAL A 5 -49.52 -21.78 5.77
C VAL A 5 -49.92 -20.33 6.01
N TYR A 6 -49.82 -19.88 7.28
CA TYR A 6 -49.93 -18.49 7.67
C TYR A 6 -49.19 -17.63 6.66
N ALA A 7 -49.92 -16.89 5.84
CA ALA A 7 -49.32 -15.88 4.98
C ALA A 7 -48.73 -14.83 5.91
N LEU A 8 -47.41 -14.94 6.15
CA LEU A 8 -46.67 -13.95 6.86
C LEU A 8 -46.92 -12.60 6.18
N ASP A 9 -47.22 -11.58 6.99
CA ASP A 9 -47.23 -10.22 6.47
C ASP A 9 -45.83 -9.87 5.91
N ARG A 10 -45.80 -9.03 4.88
CA ARG A 10 -44.56 -8.58 4.20
C ARG A 10 -43.47 -8.15 5.21
N GLN A 11 -43.86 -7.43 6.26
CA GLN A 11 -42.92 -6.98 7.29
C GLN A 11 -42.41 -8.13 8.18
N GLU A 12 -43.26 -9.06 8.53
CA GLU A 12 -42.89 -10.27 9.28
C GLU A 12 -41.98 -11.17 8.47
N TYR A 13 -42.24 -11.33 7.17
CA TYR A 13 -41.39 -12.06 6.25
C TYR A 13 -39.99 -11.48 6.19
N LEU A 14 -39.88 -10.17 5.91
CA LEU A 14 -38.60 -9.45 5.83
C LEU A 14 -37.82 -9.50 7.16
N LYS A 15 -38.53 -9.40 8.29
CA LYS A 15 -37.94 -9.51 9.64
C LYS A 15 -37.37 -10.89 9.87
N SER A 16 -38.17 -11.95 9.63
CA SER A 16 -37.76 -13.34 9.81
C SER A 16 -36.55 -13.70 8.93
N LEU A 17 -36.56 -13.26 7.67
CA LEU A 17 -35.47 -13.45 6.71
C LEU A 17 -34.19 -12.72 7.16
N THR A 18 -34.31 -11.46 7.56
CA THR A 18 -33.14 -10.65 7.92
C THR A 18 -32.52 -11.06 9.26
N GLU A 19 -33.27 -11.64 10.19
CA GLU A 19 -32.76 -12.22 11.43
C GLU A 19 -31.74 -13.35 11.19
N GLN A 20 -31.85 -14.07 10.06
CA GLN A 20 -30.91 -15.12 9.68
C GLN A 20 -29.57 -14.58 9.17
N ILE A 21 -29.49 -13.29 8.80
CA ILE A 21 -28.31 -12.68 8.23
C ILE A 21 -27.44 -12.10 9.34
N ARG A 22 -26.20 -12.57 9.48
CA ARG A 22 -25.27 -12.18 10.56
C ARG A 22 -24.77 -10.74 10.46
N THR A 23 -24.55 -10.25 9.25
CA THR A 23 -23.94 -8.95 9.00
C THR A 23 -25.00 -7.85 8.92
N LYS A 24 -24.98 -6.88 9.84
CA LYS A 24 -25.97 -5.78 9.90
C LYS A 24 -26.16 -5.07 8.55
N ARG A 25 -25.08 -4.82 7.81
CA ARG A 25 -25.13 -4.16 6.52
C ARG A 25 -25.73 -5.03 5.42
N ALA A 26 -25.45 -6.33 5.42
CA ALA A 26 -26.08 -7.27 4.51
C ALA A 26 -27.57 -7.38 4.79
N ARG A 27 -28.01 -7.31 6.04
CA ARG A 27 -29.44 -7.27 6.43
C ARG A 27 -30.20 -6.17 5.72
N THR A 28 -29.69 -4.93 5.80
CA THR A 28 -30.36 -3.77 5.16
C THR A 28 -30.39 -3.90 3.65
N MET A 29 -29.27 -4.32 3.04
CA MET A 29 -29.18 -4.49 1.58
C MET A 29 -30.10 -5.59 1.07
N VAL A 30 -30.12 -6.74 1.76
CA VAL A 30 -30.97 -7.88 1.39
C VAL A 30 -32.43 -7.54 1.64
N ALA A 31 -32.76 -6.83 2.74
CA ALA A 31 -34.12 -6.38 2.96
C ALA A 31 -34.63 -5.51 1.81
N GLU A 32 -33.86 -4.50 1.39
CA GLU A 32 -34.21 -3.63 0.25
C GLU A 32 -34.37 -4.42 -1.07
N GLU A 33 -33.50 -5.42 -1.31
CA GLU A 33 -33.53 -6.22 -2.53
C GLU A 33 -34.73 -7.18 -2.56
N VAL A 34 -35.01 -7.84 -1.44
CA VAL A 34 -36.17 -8.74 -1.31
C VAL A 34 -37.47 -7.95 -1.33
N GLU A 35 -37.49 -6.78 -0.66
CA GLU A 35 -38.65 -5.89 -0.68
C GLU A 35 -38.99 -5.41 -2.11
N ALA A 36 -37.96 -5.03 -2.89
CA ALA A 36 -38.16 -4.66 -4.30
C ALA A 36 -38.67 -5.85 -5.12
N HIS A 37 -38.19 -7.07 -4.87
CA HIS A 37 -38.65 -8.27 -5.54
C HIS A 37 -40.13 -8.60 -5.25
N ILE A 38 -40.53 -8.48 -3.97
CA ILE A 38 -41.93 -8.66 -3.55
C ILE A 38 -42.83 -7.62 -4.27
N GLU A 39 -42.34 -6.37 -4.34
CA GLU A 39 -43.09 -5.30 -5.00
C GLU A 39 -43.24 -5.53 -6.52
N ASP A 40 -42.16 -5.97 -7.18
CA ASP A 40 -42.21 -6.31 -8.62
C ASP A 40 -43.17 -7.45 -8.88
N GLN A 41 -43.19 -8.51 -8.08
CA GLN A 41 -44.11 -9.62 -8.19
C GLN A 41 -45.56 -9.21 -7.87
N LYS A 42 -45.81 -8.38 -6.86
CA LYS A 42 -47.10 -7.82 -6.55
C LYS A 42 -47.68 -7.09 -7.74
N GLN A 43 -46.89 -6.26 -8.43
CA GLN A 43 -47.28 -5.52 -9.62
C GLN A 43 -47.64 -6.46 -10.76
N ASP A 44 -46.90 -7.55 -10.95
CA ASP A 44 -47.19 -8.55 -11.98
C ASP A 44 -48.51 -9.27 -11.72
N PHE A 45 -48.80 -9.70 -10.49
CA PHE A 45 -50.05 -10.28 -10.08
C PHE A 45 -51.26 -9.32 -10.25
N MET A 46 -51.07 -8.04 -9.90
CA MET A 46 -52.11 -7.03 -10.13
C MET A 46 -52.39 -6.81 -11.63
N ALA A 47 -51.34 -6.87 -12.46
CA ALA A 47 -51.53 -6.81 -13.95
C ALA A 47 -52.32 -8.00 -14.52
N HIS A 48 -52.29 -9.14 -13.81
CA HIS A 48 -53.11 -10.33 -14.15
C HIS A 48 -54.50 -10.32 -13.52
N GLY A 49 -54.88 -9.24 -12.82
CA GLY A 49 -56.26 -9.00 -12.35
C GLY A 49 -56.53 -9.37 -10.90
N LEU A 50 -55.53 -9.65 -10.10
CA LEU A 50 -55.70 -9.86 -8.65
C LEU A 50 -55.90 -8.52 -7.92
N GLY A 51 -56.62 -8.57 -6.81
CA GLY A 51 -56.72 -7.43 -5.88
C GLY A 51 -55.40 -7.15 -5.16
N GLU A 52 -55.21 -5.92 -4.71
CA GLU A 52 -53.93 -5.47 -4.12
C GLU A 52 -53.45 -6.31 -2.91
N GLU A 53 -54.33 -6.61 -1.96
CA GLU A 53 -54.04 -7.43 -0.79
C GLU A 53 -53.74 -8.89 -1.15
N GLU A 54 -54.48 -9.42 -2.09
CA GLU A 54 -54.32 -10.80 -2.57
C GLU A 54 -53.03 -10.95 -3.40
N ALA A 55 -52.70 -9.96 -4.22
CA ALA A 55 -51.46 -9.90 -4.98
C ALA A 55 -50.23 -9.83 -4.06
N GLU A 56 -50.28 -9.03 -2.97
CA GLU A 56 -49.20 -8.94 -1.97
C GLU A 56 -49.03 -10.26 -1.22
N SER A 57 -50.12 -10.87 -0.76
CA SER A 57 -50.05 -12.16 -0.07
C SER A 57 -49.46 -13.25 -0.98
N MET A 58 -49.88 -13.32 -2.25
CA MET A 58 -49.33 -14.27 -3.22
C MET A 58 -47.84 -14.01 -3.51
N ALA A 59 -47.43 -12.74 -3.64
CA ALA A 59 -46.05 -12.39 -3.86
C ALA A 59 -45.15 -12.86 -2.69
N VAL A 60 -45.61 -12.70 -1.45
CA VAL A 60 -44.85 -13.17 -0.24
C VAL A 60 -44.80 -14.70 -0.21
N VAL A 61 -45.90 -15.39 -0.52
CA VAL A 61 -45.94 -16.87 -0.57
C VAL A 61 -44.98 -17.43 -1.62
N GLU A 62 -44.88 -16.80 -2.80
CA GLU A 62 -44.00 -17.24 -3.88
C GLU A 62 -42.50 -17.07 -3.52
N MET A 63 -42.15 -16.17 -2.60
CA MET A 63 -40.79 -16.04 -2.06
C MET A 63 -40.34 -17.24 -1.22
N GLY A 64 -41.27 -18.10 -0.80
CA GLY A 64 -40.99 -19.32 -0.05
C GLY A 64 -40.64 -19.08 1.43
N ASP A 65 -39.96 -20.04 2.07
CA ASP A 65 -39.64 -19.97 3.50
C ASP A 65 -38.58 -18.89 3.78
N PRO A 66 -38.92 -17.85 4.60
CA PRO A 66 -37.99 -16.75 4.95
C PRO A 66 -36.73 -17.23 5.66
N VAL A 67 -36.83 -18.30 6.46
CA VAL A 67 -35.67 -18.83 7.20
C VAL A 67 -34.69 -19.51 6.24
N GLU A 68 -35.19 -20.35 5.34
CA GLU A 68 -34.36 -21.01 4.33
C GLU A 68 -33.73 -20.00 3.36
N ALA A 69 -34.53 -19.05 2.88
CA ALA A 69 -34.07 -17.96 2.02
C ALA A 69 -33.01 -17.11 2.71
N GLY A 70 -33.25 -16.71 3.97
CA GLY A 70 -32.31 -15.95 4.78
C GLY A 70 -30.98 -16.65 5.01
N VAL A 71 -30.98 -17.95 5.31
CA VAL A 71 -29.75 -18.77 5.47
C VAL A 71 -28.98 -18.88 4.15
N LYS A 72 -29.67 -19.05 3.01
CA LYS A 72 -29.04 -19.07 1.67
C LYS A 72 -28.38 -17.72 1.35
N LEU A 73 -29.08 -16.62 1.61
CA LEU A 73 -28.58 -15.26 1.41
C LEU A 73 -27.42 -14.92 2.37
N ASP A 74 -27.45 -15.38 3.64
CA ASP A 74 -26.30 -15.22 4.56
C ASP A 74 -25.04 -15.88 3.99
N ARG A 75 -25.12 -17.07 3.39
CA ARG A 75 -23.97 -17.74 2.77
C ARG A 75 -23.36 -16.94 1.62
N VAL A 76 -24.16 -16.21 0.86
CA VAL A 76 -23.70 -15.39 -0.27
C VAL A 76 -23.11 -14.08 0.21
N HIS A 77 -23.75 -13.43 1.18
CA HIS A 77 -23.42 -12.09 1.64
C HIS A 77 -22.53 -12.04 2.89
N ARG A 78 -22.16 -13.18 3.45
CA ARG A 78 -21.24 -13.19 4.61
C ARG A 78 -19.83 -12.78 4.24
N PRO A 79 -19.13 -12.08 5.13
CA PRO A 79 -17.71 -11.79 4.96
C PRO A 79 -16.89 -13.09 4.84
N LYS A 80 -16.00 -13.14 3.84
CA LYS A 80 -15.12 -14.30 3.60
C LYS A 80 -13.67 -13.90 3.84
N MET A 81 -12.96 -14.70 4.64
CA MET A 81 -11.53 -14.52 4.84
C MET A 81 -10.74 -15.26 3.76
N GLU A 82 -9.75 -14.60 3.15
CA GLU A 82 -8.82 -15.23 2.22
C GLU A 82 -7.65 -15.84 3.00
N TRP A 83 -7.87 -17.05 3.49
CA TRP A 83 -6.88 -17.76 4.32
C TRP A 83 -5.57 -18.01 3.59
N ALA A 84 -5.61 -18.24 2.27
CA ALA A 84 -4.40 -18.45 1.46
C ALA A 84 -3.49 -17.22 1.47
N VAL A 85 -4.06 -16.02 1.32
CA VAL A 85 -3.30 -14.78 1.35
C VAL A 85 -2.80 -14.48 2.77
N LEU A 86 -3.62 -14.71 3.80
CA LEU A 86 -3.20 -14.54 5.19
C LEU A 86 -2.02 -15.46 5.53
N MET A 87 -2.08 -16.73 5.14
CA MET A 87 -0.97 -17.67 5.33
C MET A 87 0.27 -17.26 4.53
N ALA A 88 0.11 -16.79 3.29
CA ALA A 88 1.23 -16.29 2.50
C ALA A 88 1.90 -15.08 3.16
N ILE A 89 1.12 -14.14 3.72
CA ILE A 89 1.65 -13.00 4.49
C ILE A 89 2.48 -13.50 5.68
N LEU A 90 1.96 -14.45 6.45
CA LEU A 90 2.67 -15.01 7.61
C LEU A 90 3.97 -15.72 7.20
N VAL A 91 3.93 -16.54 6.15
CA VAL A 91 5.12 -17.24 5.64
C VAL A 91 6.19 -16.26 5.19
N ILE A 92 5.85 -15.23 4.42
CA ILE A 92 6.80 -14.22 3.95
C ILE A 92 7.32 -13.38 5.11
N SER A 93 6.49 -13.06 6.10
CA SER A 93 6.92 -12.34 7.30
C SER A 93 7.95 -13.14 8.09
N ILE A 94 7.69 -14.42 8.33
CA ILE A 94 8.63 -15.32 9.03
C ILE A 94 9.93 -15.48 8.20
N MET A 95 9.80 -15.64 6.89
CA MET A 95 10.96 -15.70 5.99
C MET A 95 11.81 -14.42 6.09
N GLY A 96 11.17 -13.24 6.08
CA GLY A 96 11.87 -11.97 6.26
C GLY A 96 12.64 -11.88 7.58
N LEU A 97 12.04 -12.34 8.68
CA LEU A 97 12.72 -12.40 9.98
C LEU A 97 13.92 -13.33 9.98
N ILE A 98 13.79 -14.52 9.40
CA ILE A 98 14.89 -15.48 9.29
C ILE A 98 16.02 -14.86 8.47
N LEU A 99 15.71 -14.22 7.33
CA LEU A 99 16.71 -13.58 6.48
C LEU A 99 17.42 -12.43 7.21
N GLN A 100 16.69 -11.62 7.97
CA GLN A 100 17.28 -10.56 8.81
C GLN A 100 18.19 -11.14 9.91
N ALA A 101 17.80 -12.24 10.53
CA ALA A 101 18.65 -12.93 11.51
C ALA A 101 19.92 -13.47 10.87
N VAL A 102 19.85 -14.01 9.64
CA VAL A 102 21.02 -14.44 8.88
C VAL A 102 21.97 -13.27 8.59
N VAL A 103 21.45 -12.15 8.08
CA VAL A 103 22.26 -10.96 7.84
C VAL A 103 22.95 -10.51 9.14
N THR A 104 22.22 -10.41 10.25
CA THR A 104 22.77 -9.97 11.54
C THR A 104 23.85 -10.92 12.06
N SER A 105 23.63 -12.23 11.97
CA SER A 105 24.62 -13.21 12.48
C SER A 105 25.88 -13.29 11.62
N SER A 106 25.83 -12.84 10.38
CA SER A 106 26.94 -12.86 9.44
C SER A 106 27.87 -11.64 9.57
N PHE A 107 27.48 -10.65 10.40
CA PHE A 107 28.31 -9.48 10.71
C PHE A 107 28.88 -9.60 12.12
N PRO A 108 30.11 -10.15 12.29
CA PRO A 108 30.70 -10.46 13.60
C PRO A 108 31.11 -9.24 14.42
N THR A 109 31.04 -8.02 13.86
CA THR A 109 31.26 -6.78 14.62
C THR A 109 30.37 -6.66 15.87
N MET A 110 29.33 -7.48 15.94
CA MET A 110 28.45 -7.53 17.09
C MET A 110 28.84 -8.61 18.11
N ASN A 111 29.91 -9.41 17.86
CA ASN A 111 30.33 -10.54 18.74
C ASN A 111 29.16 -11.40 19.23
N MET A 112 28.08 -11.51 18.44
CA MET A 112 26.86 -12.17 18.82
C MET A 112 26.77 -13.55 18.16
N SER A 113 26.47 -14.56 18.96
CA SER A 113 26.03 -15.84 18.40
C SER A 113 24.71 -15.64 17.62
N THR A 114 24.39 -16.55 16.68
CA THR A 114 23.12 -16.51 15.93
C THR A 114 21.92 -16.37 16.85
N LEU A 115 21.98 -16.98 18.03
CA LEU A 115 20.93 -16.90 19.04
C LEU A 115 20.89 -15.53 19.75
N GLU A 116 22.04 -14.90 19.99
CA GLU A 116 22.11 -13.56 20.57
C GLU A 116 21.69 -12.51 19.56
N ALA A 117 22.12 -12.63 18.30
CA ALA A 117 21.66 -11.79 17.20
C ALA A 117 20.13 -11.90 17.01
N PHE A 118 19.57 -13.10 17.16
CA PHE A 118 18.14 -13.32 17.15
C PHE A 118 17.46 -12.66 18.35
N LYS A 119 18.02 -12.79 19.55
CA LYS A 119 17.51 -12.14 20.77
C LYS A 119 17.57 -10.62 20.68
N ASP A 120 18.65 -10.06 20.16
CA ASP A 120 18.85 -8.62 20.05
C ASP A 120 17.88 -8.03 19.00
N ASN A 121 17.77 -8.64 17.85
CA ASN A 121 16.75 -8.28 16.87
C ASN A 121 15.32 -8.55 17.38
N PHE A 122 15.11 -9.57 18.21
CA PHE A 122 13.82 -9.95 18.75
C PHE A 122 13.38 -9.02 19.89
N LEU A 123 14.25 -8.77 20.88
CA LEU A 123 13.88 -8.06 22.10
C LEU A 123 14.22 -6.56 22.05
N TYR A 124 15.32 -6.18 21.41
CA TYR A 124 15.85 -4.82 21.42
C TYR A 124 15.85 -4.14 20.05
N GLY A 125 15.99 -4.88 18.96
CA GLY A 125 16.03 -4.34 17.60
C GLY A 125 14.71 -3.82 17.03
N GLY A 126 13.60 -4.00 17.74
CA GLY A 126 12.30 -3.46 17.39
C GLY A 126 11.60 -4.12 16.19
N ILE A 127 12.26 -4.99 15.42
CA ILE A 127 11.65 -5.58 14.20
C ILE A 127 10.50 -6.53 14.54
N TRP A 128 10.63 -7.29 15.63
CA TRP A 128 9.58 -8.18 16.10
C TRP A 128 8.40 -7.44 16.72
N SER A 129 8.70 -6.40 17.50
CA SER A 129 7.65 -5.55 18.05
C SER A 129 6.89 -4.85 16.91
N ALA A 130 7.60 -4.35 15.90
CA ALA A 130 7.00 -3.77 14.71
C ALA A 130 6.15 -4.79 13.91
N MET A 131 6.60 -6.05 13.81
CA MET A 131 5.83 -7.11 13.18
C MET A 131 4.57 -7.43 13.97
N LEU A 132 4.67 -7.61 15.29
CA LEU A 132 3.50 -7.93 16.14
C LEU A 132 2.49 -6.77 16.14
N ILE A 133 2.95 -5.54 16.29
CA ILE A 133 2.11 -4.35 16.19
C ILE A 133 1.51 -4.26 14.78
N GLY A 134 2.32 -4.48 13.74
CA GLY A 134 1.88 -4.48 12.36
C GLY A 134 0.79 -5.53 12.09
N ILE A 135 0.96 -6.76 12.57
CA ILE A 135 -0.07 -7.81 12.48
C ILE A 135 -1.35 -7.40 13.22
N ALA A 136 -1.22 -6.81 14.41
CA ALA A 136 -2.38 -6.32 15.16
C ALA A 136 -3.11 -5.21 14.39
N VAL A 137 -2.38 -4.26 13.80
CA VAL A 137 -2.94 -3.21 12.93
C VAL A 137 -3.59 -3.82 11.69
N MET A 138 -2.93 -4.77 11.02
CA MET A 138 -3.47 -5.49 9.86
C MET A 138 -4.81 -6.16 10.18
N LEU A 139 -4.86 -6.90 11.28
CA LEU A 139 -6.08 -7.57 11.71
C LEU A 139 -7.16 -6.55 12.10
N GLY A 140 -6.80 -5.51 12.85
CA GLY A 140 -7.72 -4.42 13.18
C GLY A 140 -8.37 -3.81 11.93
N ILE A 141 -7.57 -3.44 10.93
CA ILE A 141 -8.05 -2.89 9.65
C ILE A 141 -8.86 -3.92 8.86
N CYS A 142 -8.44 -5.19 8.87
CA CYS A 142 -9.18 -6.27 8.20
C CYS A 142 -10.61 -6.42 8.74
N TYR A 143 -10.83 -6.18 10.03
CA TYR A 143 -12.16 -6.23 10.64
C TYR A 143 -12.94 -4.92 10.50
N LEU A 144 -12.29 -3.81 10.22
CA LEU A 144 -12.96 -2.56 9.89
C LEU A 144 -13.55 -2.61 8.46
N ASP A 145 -14.71 -2.02 8.29
CA ASP A 145 -15.29 -1.85 6.96
C ASP A 145 -14.55 -0.74 6.21
N TYR A 146 -13.86 -1.10 5.13
CA TYR A 146 -13.10 -0.16 4.29
C TYR A 146 -13.96 1.00 3.73
N SER A 147 -15.28 0.87 3.69
CA SER A 147 -16.16 1.95 3.25
C SER A 147 -16.18 3.15 4.19
N ILE A 148 -15.84 2.94 5.47
CA ILE A 148 -15.68 4.02 6.45
C ILE A 148 -14.47 4.89 6.06
N LEU A 149 -13.37 4.24 5.66
CA LEU A 149 -12.17 4.91 5.14
C LEU A 149 -12.52 5.88 4.02
N VAL A 150 -13.44 5.50 3.14
CA VAL A 150 -13.80 6.31 1.97
C VAL A 150 -14.63 7.53 2.32
N LYS A 151 -15.56 7.39 3.25
CA LYS A 151 -16.36 8.54 3.70
C LYS A 151 -15.46 9.69 4.18
N TRP A 152 -14.34 9.35 4.80
CA TRP A 152 -13.38 10.29 5.38
C TRP A 152 -12.11 10.48 4.54
N SER A 153 -11.98 9.83 3.37
CA SER A 153 -10.75 9.84 2.57
C SER A 153 -10.28 11.24 2.20
N PHE A 154 -11.16 12.09 1.69
CA PHE A 154 -10.78 13.45 1.30
C PHE A 154 -10.41 14.33 2.50
N PRO A 155 -11.20 14.41 3.58
CA PRO A 155 -10.78 15.10 4.80
C PRO A 155 -9.45 14.59 5.38
N ILE A 156 -9.27 13.27 5.46
CA ILE A 156 -8.02 12.67 5.95
C ILE A 156 -6.86 13.03 5.02
N TRP A 157 -7.05 12.94 3.68
CA TRP A 157 -6.03 13.35 2.73
C TRP A 157 -5.61 14.81 2.95
N VAL A 158 -6.56 15.73 3.17
CA VAL A 158 -6.25 17.15 3.48
C VAL A 158 -5.41 17.26 4.76
N VAL A 159 -5.82 16.58 5.83
CA VAL A 159 -5.08 16.59 7.11
C VAL A 159 -3.66 16.03 6.93
N MET A 160 -3.48 14.99 6.12
CA MET A 160 -2.17 14.41 5.83
C MET A 160 -1.21 15.38 5.12
N GLN A 161 -1.72 16.38 4.39
CA GLN A 161 -0.87 17.37 3.73
C GLN A 161 -0.40 18.48 4.70
N ILE A 162 -1.06 18.67 5.86
CA ILE A 162 -0.76 19.78 6.78
C ILE A 162 0.71 19.79 7.24
N PRO A 163 1.32 18.69 7.71
CA PRO A 163 2.72 18.70 8.15
C PRO A 163 3.69 19.11 7.03
N ALA A 164 3.43 18.65 5.80
CA ALA A 164 4.26 18.98 4.64
C ALA A 164 4.13 20.46 4.24
N VAL A 165 2.89 20.95 4.19
CA VAL A 165 2.62 22.36 3.90
C VAL A 165 3.23 23.27 4.97
N PHE A 166 3.15 22.88 6.24
CA PHE A 166 3.80 23.59 7.34
C PHE A 166 5.33 23.68 7.14
N SER A 167 5.98 22.56 6.81
CA SER A 167 7.43 22.53 6.56
C SER A 167 7.83 23.38 5.35
N ILE A 168 7.00 23.40 4.29
CA ILE A 168 7.22 24.27 3.11
C ILE A 168 7.09 25.74 3.49
N ILE A 169 6.04 26.09 4.24
CA ILE A 169 5.79 27.48 4.69
C ILE A 169 6.94 27.94 5.59
N SER A 170 7.39 27.10 6.54
CA SER A 170 8.51 27.45 7.41
C SER A 170 9.81 27.72 6.63
N LYS A 171 10.06 26.92 5.59
CA LYS A 171 11.22 27.12 4.70
C LYS A 171 11.14 28.45 3.93
N ILE A 172 9.93 28.86 3.51
CA ILE A 172 9.73 30.10 2.77
C ILE A 172 9.93 31.33 3.66
N PHE A 173 9.36 31.32 4.86
CA PHE A 173 9.34 32.50 5.73
C PHE A 173 10.56 32.62 6.67
N PHE A 174 11.12 31.50 7.09
CA PHE A 174 12.19 31.46 8.10
C PHE A 174 13.52 30.93 7.54
N ASP A 175 13.54 30.56 6.26
CA ASP A 175 14.70 29.92 5.59
C ASP A 175 15.18 28.61 6.28
N GLU A 176 14.39 28.11 7.22
CA GLU A 176 14.62 26.88 7.94
C GLU A 176 13.45 25.92 7.78
N THR A 177 13.72 24.64 7.56
CA THR A 177 12.68 23.61 7.49
C THR A 177 12.31 23.15 8.89
N MET A 178 11.16 23.58 9.39
CA MET A 178 10.62 23.10 10.66
C MET A 178 9.79 21.83 10.41
N TRP A 179 10.09 20.81 11.19
CA TRP A 179 9.45 19.51 11.09
C TRP A 179 8.43 19.30 12.22
N ILE A 180 7.30 18.67 11.90
CA ILE A 180 6.33 18.26 12.91
C ILE A 180 6.64 16.83 13.36
N GLY A 181 6.74 16.63 14.69
CA GLY A 181 6.94 15.33 15.32
C GLY A 181 8.40 14.91 15.49
N PRO A 182 8.63 13.68 15.96
CA PRO A 182 9.98 13.17 16.20
C PRO A 182 10.78 13.05 14.92
N MET A 183 12.08 13.29 15.03
CA MET A 183 13.02 13.24 13.91
C MET A 183 13.97 12.04 14.06
N VAL A 184 14.24 11.37 12.94
CA VAL A 184 15.26 10.34 12.82
C VAL A 184 16.09 10.62 11.57
N ASN A 185 17.41 10.68 11.72
CA ASN A 185 18.34 10.98 10.63
C ASN A 185 17.97 12.25 9.84
N GLY A 186 17.61 13.34 10.55
CA GLY A 186 17.22 14.61 9.93
C GLY A 186 15.87 14.63 9.23
N ARG A 187 15.01 13.63 9.42
CA ARG A 187 13.69 13.50 8.77
C ARG A 187 12.58 13.29 9.79
N SER A 188 11.42 13.91 9.56
CA SER A 188 10.25 13.70 10.41
C SER A 188 9.62 12.32 10.14
N ILE A 189 9.51 11.52 11.21
CA ILE A 189 8.83 10.22 11.16
C ILE A 189 7.37 10.39 10.73
N VAL A 190 6.68 11.41 11.26
CA VAL A 190 5.28 11.69 10.94
C VAL A 190 5.10 11.91 9.45
N GLN A 191 5.95 12.75 8.86
CA GLN A 191 5.86 13.11 7.45
C GLN A 191 6.18 11.92 6.53
N MET A 192 7.20 11.13 6.88
CA MET A 192 7.56 9.91 6.17
C MET A 192 6.40 8.89 6.19
N LEU A 193 5.76 8.72 7.35
CA LEU A 193 4.59 7.84 7.49
C LEU A 193 3.43 8.30 6.61
N LEU A 194 3.13 9.61 6.63
CA LEU A 194 2.02 10.18 5.86
C LEU A 194 2.24 10.07 4.35
N SER A 195 3.47 10.30 3.87
CA SER A 195 3.83 10.12 2.46
C SER A 195 3.57 8.69 1.97
N TYR A 196 3.91 7.69 2.77
CA TYR A 196 3.67 6.30 2.42
C TYR A 196 2.20 5.87 2.55
N LEU A 197 1.41 6.51 3.41
CA LEU A 197 0.00 6.17 3.60
C LEU A 197 -0.96 6.91 2.66
N VAL A 198 -0.48 7.83 1.83
CA VAL A 198 -1.34 8.71 1.01
C VAL A 198 -2.19 7.96 -0.02
N ILE A 199 -1.71 6.85 -0.59
CA ILE A 199 -2.35 6.15 -1.71
C ILE A 199 -3.76 5.65 -1.42
N PRO A 200 -4.06 4.94 -0.31
CA PRO A 200 -5.42 4.50 -0.02
C PRO A 200 -6.41 5.68 0.13
N PHE A 201 -5.97 6.76 0.77
CA PHE A 201 -6.81 7.95 0.93
C PHE A 201 -6.99 8.71 -0.38
N TYR A 202 -5.97 8.72 -1.24
CA TYR A 202 -6.08 9.27 -2.58
C TYR A 202 -7.04 8.46 -3.47
N ALA A 203 -6.98 7.13 -3.42
CA ALA A 203 -7.94 6.26 -4.12
C ALA A 203 -9.39 6.54 -3.68
N GLY A 204 -9.60 6.73 -2.37
CA GLY A 204 -10.89 7.13 -1.82
C GLY A 204 -11.30 8.55 -2.24
N THR A 205 -10.35 9.48 -2.36
CA THR A 205 -10.58 10.85 -2.85
C THR A 205 -11.06 10.84 -4.31
N ILE A 206 -10.43 10.06 -5.19
CA ILE A 206 -10.90 9.88 -6.57
C ILE A 206 -12.34 9.35 -6.59
N TYR A 207 -12.64 8.37 -5.74
CA TYR A 207 -13.98 7.81 -5.62
C TYR A 207 -15.00 8.82 -5.08
N HIS A 208 -14.62 9.67 -4.13
CA HIS A 208 -15.46 10.74 -3.60
C HIS A 208 -15.87 11.76 -4.68
N PHE A 209 -14.93 12.10 -5.57
CA PHE A 209 -15.17 13.06 -6.65
C PHE A 209 -15.70 12.43 -7.95
N ARG A 210 -15.98 11.11 -7.97
CA ARG A 210 -16.62 10.47 -9.11
C ARG A 210 -17.98 11.10 -9.40
N ARG A 211 -18.43 11.07 -10.63
CA ARG A 211 -19.70 11.67 -11.10
C ARG A 211 -19.74 13.21 -11.06
N LYS A 212 -18.67 13.90 -10.63
CA LYS A 212 -18.58 15.37 -10.67
C LYS A 212 -17.99 15.90 -11.99
N GLY A 213 -17.92 15.06 -13.02
CA GLY A 213 -17.46 15.43 -14.36
C GLY A 213 -16.05 16.00 -14.38
N THR A 214 -15.83 17.02 -15.20
CA THR A 214 -14.50 17.69 -15.35
C THR A 214 -13.99 18.27 -14.02
N LYS A 215 -14.88 18.84 -13.19
CA LYS A 215 -14.47 19.38 -11.89
C LYS A 215 -13.88 18.29 -11.00
N GLY A 216 -14.51 17.12 -10.95
CA GLY A 216 -14.00 15.99 -10.18
C GLY A 216 -12.65 15.49 -10.66
N LEU A 217 -12.44 15.42 -11.99
CA LEU A 217 -11.15 15.05 -12.56
C LEU A 217 -10.05 16.07 -12.19
N ILE A 218 -10.31 17.36 -12.38
CA ILE A 218 -9.33 18.43 -12.07
C ILE A 218 -8.94 18.38 -10.59
N ILE A 219 -9.92 18.31 -9.68
CA ILE A 219 -9.66 18.24 -8.23
C ILE A 219 -8.80 17.01 -7.92
N SER A 220 -9.16 15.83 -8.44
CA SER A 220 -8.39 14.59 -8.19
C SER A 220 -6.96 14.71 -8.75
N THR A 221 -6.76 15.31 -9.91
CA THR A 221 -5.43 15.52 -10.51
C THR A 221 -4.61 16.51 -9.69
N VAL A 222 -5.21 17.62 -9.25
CA VAL A 222 -4.55 18.60 -8.37
C VAL A 222 -4.17 17.99 -7.02
N CYS A 223 -5.04 17.15 -6.43
CA CYS A 223 -4.71 16.42 -5.21
C CYS A 223 -3.47 15.52 -5.39
N LEU A 224 -3.34 14.84 -6.53
CA LEU A 224 -2.13 14.08 -6.84
C LEU A 224 -0.91 15.00 -6.96
N GLY A 225 -1.05 16.10 -7.71
CA GLY A 225 0.02 17.08 -7.86
C GLY A 225 0.52 17.62 -6.52
N ILE A 226 -0.39 17.95 -5.61
CA ILE A 226 -0.03 18.39 -4.25
C ILE A 226 0.72 17.29 -3.50
N SER A 227 0.24 16.04 -3.53
CA SER A 227 0.92 14.93 -2.84
C SER A 227 2.33 14.68 -3.37
N VAL A 228 2.52 14.73 -4.70
CA VAL A 228 3.85 14.60 -5.32
C VAL A 228 4.74 15.78 -4.98
N LEU A 229 4.20 17.00 -5.03
CA LEU A 229 4.95 18.22 -4.70
C LEU A 229 5.41 18.23 -3.25
N THR A 230 4.55 17.84 -2.31
CA THR A 230 4.91 17.74 -0.89
C THR A 230 6.00 16.71 -0.65
N ASP A 231 5.96 15.55 -1.33
CA ASP A 231 7.01 14.53 -1.24
C ASP A 231 8.35 15.00 -1.84
N LEU A 232 8.32 15.83 -2.90
CA LEU A 232 9.52 16.41 -3.51
C LEU A 232 10.15 17.51 -2.65
N MET A 233 9.33 18.35 -2.03
CA MET A 233 9.82 19.44 -1.15
C MET A 233 10.42 18.90 0.15
N ILE A 234 9.97 17.73 0.58
CA ILE A 234 10.62 16.93 1.59
C ILE A 234 11.57 16.00 0.84
N PRO A 235 12.81 15.75 1.27
CA PRO A 235 13.79 15.00 0.47
C PRO A 235 13.41 13.50 0.31
N PHE A 236 12.17 13.21 -0.11
CA PHE A 236 11.61 11.89 -0.38
C PHE A 236 11.33 11.68 -1.88
N MET A 237 12.31 11.90 -2.72
CA MET A 237 12.17 11.80 -4.18
C MET A 237 11.61 10.45 -4.65
N SER A 238 12.03 9.36 -4.02
CA SER A 238 11.54 8.02 -4.35
C SER A 238 10.06 7.85 -4.02
N SER A 239 9.59 8.38 -2.87
CA SER A 239 8.18 8.38 -2.52
C SER A 239 7.36 9.19 -3.53
N ALA A 240 7.85 10.37 -3.93
CA ALA A 240 7.19 11.20 -4.94
C ALA A 240 6.97 10.44 -6.26
N VAL A 241 7.99 9.71 -6.73
CA VAL A 241 7.91 8.91 -7.97
C VAL A 241 6.91 7.77 -7.81
N VAL A 242 7.00 6.99 -6.72
CA VAL A 242 6.08 5.87 -6.49
C VAL A 242 4.64 6.35 -6.32
N THR A 243 4.42 7.41 -5.52
CA THR A 243 3.10 8.04 -5.32
C THR A 243 2.56 8.60 -6.63
N GLY A 244 3.41 9.28 -7.40
CA GLY A 244 3.06 9.86 -8.69
C GLY A 244 2.62 8.80 -9.69
N ILE A 245 3.42 7.76 -9.92
CA ILE A 245 3.10 6.68 -10.86
C ILE A 245 1.83 5.95 -10.40
N THR A 246 1.74 5.58 -9.10
CA THR A 246 0.57 4.89 -8.56
C THR A 246 -0.69 5.74 -8.73
N GLY A 247 -0.62 7.02 -8.38
CA GLY A 247 -1.74 7.95 -8.50
C GLY A 247 -2.18 8.18 -9.94
N LEU A 248 -1.23 8.27 -10.89
CA LEU A 248 -1.52 8.36 -12.32
C LEU A 248 -2.23 7.12 -12.85
N VAL A 249 -1.80 5.92 -12.43
CA VAL A 249 -2.48 4.68 -12.80
C VAL A 249 -3.91 4.67 -12.27
N LEU A 250 -4.12 5.08 -11.01
CA LEU A 250 -5.46 5.15 -10.42
C LEU A 250 -6.36 6.14 -11.17
N LEU A 251 -5.87 7.33 -11.49
CA LEU A 251 -6.61 8.32 -12.30
C LEU A 251 -6.94 7.78 -13.68
N HIS A 252 -5.97 7.17 -14.36
CA HIS A 252 -6.18 6.57 -15.66
C HIS A 252 -7.26 5.50 -15.64
N VAL A 253 -7.20 4.60 -14.65
CA VAL A 253 -8.23 3.57 -14.44
C VAL A 253 -9.60 4.19 -14.18
N ALA A 254 -9.70 5.25 -13.37
CA ALA A 254 -10.94 5.93 -13.07
C ALA A 254 -11.56 6.56 -14.34
N VAL A 255 -10.75 7.19 -15.19
CA VAL A 255 -11.19 7.75 -16.48
C VAL A 255 -11.63 6.62 -17.42
N CYS A 256 -10.88 5.54 -17.55
CA CYS A 256 -11.21 4.39 -18.38
C CYS A 256 -12.52 3.70 -17.95
N LYS A 257 -12.82 3.71 -16.65
CA LYS A 257 -14.09 3.21 -16.11
C LYS A 257 -15.27 4.20 -16.23
N GLY A 258 -15.05 5.38 -16.83
CA GLY A 258 -16.08 6.38 -17.08
C GLY A 258 -16.55 7.13 -15.82
N TRP A 259 -15.73 7.18 -14.74
CA TRP A 259 -16.15 7.81 -13.48
C TRP A 259 -16.40 9.30 -13.56
N PHE A 260 -15.78 9.97 -14.54
CA PHE A 260 -15.90 11.41 -14.76
C PHE A 260 -16.81 11.76 -15.95
N GLY A 261 -17.19 10.75 -16.78
CA GLY A 261 -18.05 10.92 -17.94
C GLY A 261 -17.81 9.87 -19.03
N GLU A 262 -18.71 9.80 -19.99
CA GLU A 262 -18.70 8.75 -21.03
C GLU A 262 -17.57 8.95 -22.07
N ASN A 263 -17.23 10.20 -22.39
CA ASN A 263 -16.21 10.50 -23.40
C ASN A 263 -14.79 10.36 -22.82
N LYS A 264 -14.29 9.14 -22.75
CA LYS A 264 -12.99 8.78 -22.17
C LYS A 264 -11.82 9.55 -22.81
N LYS A 265 -11.79 9.70 -24.14
CA LYS A 265 -10.74 10.44 -24.86
C LYS A 265 -10.63 11.89 -24.39
N LYS A 266 -11.77 12.59 -24.29
CA LYS A 266 -11.83 13.97 -23.80
C LYS A 266 -11.29 14.12 -22.39
N PHE A 267 -11.63 13.17 -21.50
CA PHE A 267 -11.17 13.20 -20.10
C PHE A 267 -9.68 12.84 -19.98
N LEU A 268 -9.16 11.92 -20.79
CA LEU A 268 -7.73 11.61 -20.85
C LEU A 268 -6.91 12.83 -21.32
N ILE A 269 -7.35 13.51 -22.37
CA ILE A 269 -6.67 14.74 -22.85
C ILE A 269 -6.64 15.81 -21.75
N ARG A 270 -7.77 16.01 -21.04
CA ARG A 270 -7.83 16.97 -19.92
C ARG A 270 -6.92 16.57 -18.77
N MET A 271 -6.89 15.30 -18.41
CA MET A 271 -6.01 14.77 -17.38
C MET A 271 -4.55 15.07 -17.71
N TRP A 272 -4.09 14.69 -18.90
CA TRP A 272 -2.71 14.95 -19.32
C TRP A 272 -2.41 16.43 -19.47
N GLY A 273 -3.38 17.25 -19.88
CA GLY A 273 -3.25 18.71 -19.91
C GLY A 273 -3.01 19.30 -18.52
N VAL A 274 -3.80 18.89 -17.51
CA VAL A 274 -3.61 19.35 -16.12
C VAL A 274 -2.27 18.86 -15.56
N ILE A 275 -1.89 17.60 -15.83
CA ILE A 275 -0.58 17.07 -15.43
C ILE A 275 0.55 17.89 -16.06
N GLY A 276 0.47 18.19 -17.36
CA GLY A 276 1.45 19.03 -18.05
C GLY A 276 1.58 20.40 -17.42
N ILE A 277 0.47 21.05 -17.07
CA ILE A 277 0.47 22.34 -16.35
C ILE A 277 1.12 22.20 -14.97
N CYS A 278 0.77 21.16 -14.21
CA CYS A 278 1.39 20.90 -12.90
C CYS A 278 2.92 20.71 -13.03
N LEU A 279 3.38 19.95 -14.02
CA LEU A 279 4.80 19.73 -14.28
C LEU A 279 5.53 21.03 -14.68
N LEU A 280 4.91 21.87 -15.51
CA LEU A 280 5.46 23.19 -15.88
C LEU A 280 5.55 24.11 -14.66
N LEU A 281 4.54 24.13 -13.81
CA LEU A 281 4.57 24.92 -12.57
C LEU A 281 5.66 24.41 -11.61
N MET A 282 5.79 23.09 -11.47
CA MET A 282 6.83 22.48 -10.65
C MET A 282 8.23 22.79 -11.16
N SER A 283 8.46 22.68 -12.48
CA SER A 283 9.75 23.06 -13.07
C SER A 283 10.05 24.55 -12.89
N GLY A 284 9.05 25.41 -13.07
CA GLY A 284 9.17 26.85 -12.81
C GLY A 284 9.57 27.17 -11.37
N ILE A 285 8.95 26.54 -10.39
CA ILE A 285 9.29 26.67 -8.95
C ILE A 285 10.72 26.20 -8.70
N THR A 286 11.12 25.08 -9.32
CA THR A 286 12.47 24.51 -9.18
C THR A 286 13.54 25.45 -9.76
N PHE A 287 13.34 25.97 -10.98
CA PHE A 287 14.30 26.84 -11.65
C PHE A 287 14.33 28.25 -11.06
N TRP A 288 13.18 28.81 -10.65
CA TRP A 288 13.12 30.20 -10.12
C TRP A 288 13.49 30.27 -8.63
N GLY A 289 13.42 29.15 -7.93
CA GLY A 289 13.67 29.09 -6.49
C GLY A 289 15.14 29.19 -6.06
N ASN A 290 16.11 29.34 -6.98
CA ASN A 290 17.55 29.48 -6.71
C ASN A 290 18.06 28.50 -5.64
N GLY A 291 17.71 27.20 -5.73
CA GLY A 291 18.11 26.19 -4.76
C GLY A 291 17.32 26.20 -3.42
N ARG A 292 16.38 27.16 -3.22
CA ARG A 292 15.59 27.22 -1.98
C ARG A 292 14.68 26.00 -1.76
N PHE A 293 14.14 25.43 -2.83
CA PHE A 293 13.13 24.36 -2.77
C PHE A 293 13.69 22.97 -3.10
N VAL A 294 14.81 22.94 -3.84
CA VAL A 294 15.48 21.70 -4.20
C VAL A 294 16.90 21.81 -3.66
N THR A 295 17.28 20.87 -2.80
CA THR A 295 18.63 20.85 -2.25
C THR A 295 19.64 20.45 -3.33
N ASP A 296 20.88 20.93 -3.25
CA ASP A 296 21.97 20.54 -4.16
C ASP A 296 22.08 19.02 -4.28
N TYR A 297 21.88 18.32 -3.19
CA TYR A 297 21.80 16.86 -3.15
C TYR A 297 20.71 16.27 -4.07
N GLN A 298 19.54 16.90 -4.18
CA GLN A 298 18.46 16.43 -5.08
C GLN A 298 18.76 16.77 -6.53
N VAL A 299 19.39 17.93 -6.79
CA VAL A 299 19.84 18.32 -8.13
C VAL A 299 20.90 17.33 -8.63
N HIS A 300 21.91 17.03 -7.81
CA HIS A 300 22.95 16.05 -8.16
C HIS A 300 22.36 14.64 -8.40
N ARG A 301 21.30 14.26 -7.69
CA ARG A 301 20.62 12.97 -7.95
C ARG A 301 19.86 12.96 -9.27
N LEU A 302 19.26 14.08 -9.67
CA LEU A 302 18.62 14.24 -10.98
C LEU A 302 19.65 14.24 -12.09
N GLU A 303 20.76 14.95 -11.92
CA GLU A 303 21.89 14.91 -12.83
C GLU A 303 22.43 13.50 -12.98
N ALA A 304 22.62 12.78 -11.87
CA ALA A 304 23.04 11.39 -11.85
C ALA A 304 22.11 10.46 -12.64
N LEU A 305 20.79 10.68 -12.56
CA LEU A 305 19.82 9.93 -13.36
C LEU A 305 19.92 10.22 -14.87
N ILE A 306 20.33 11.42 -15.24
CA ILE A 306 20.43 11.84 -16.66
C ILE A 306 21.80 11.53 -17.24
N THR A 307 22.89 11.83 -16.50
CA THR A 307 24.28 11.67 -16.97
C THR A 307 24.87 10.31 -16.70
N GLY A 308 24.34 9.59 -15.70
CA GLY A 308 24.87 8.30 -15.26
C GLY A 308 26.17 8.40 -14.43
N GLU A 309 26.70 9.60 -14.20
CA GLU A 309 28.01 9.79 -13.56
C GLU A 309 28.05 9.42 -12.07
N HIS A 310 26.91 9.50 -11.37
CA HIS A 310 26.85 9.20 -9.93
C HIS A 310 26.37 7.77 -9.57
N TRP A 311 26.24 6.90 -10.55
CA TRP A 311 25.87 5.50 -10.30
C TRP A 311 27.01 4.69 -9.69
N ASP A 312 28.23 5.22 -9.76
CA ASP A 312 29.40 4.55 -9.21
C ASP A 312 29.34 4.40 -7.68
N TYR A 313 28.76 5.38 -6.96
CA TYR A 313 28.53 5.25 -5.53
C TYR A 313 27.59 4.07 -5.18
N THR A 314 26.49 3.94 -5.89
CA THR A 314 25.56 2.81 -5.67
C THR A 314 26.20 1.49 -6.06
N ARG A 315 26.92 1.47 -7.17
CA ARG A 315 27.67 0.27 -7.63
C ARG A 315 28.78 -0.09 -6.66
N GLY A 316 29.48 0.89 -6.10
CA GLY A 316 30.47 0.69 -5.03
C GLY A 316 29.83 0.05 -3.80
N ALA A 317 28.76 0.64 -3.25
CA ALA A 317 28.04 0.09 -2.11
C ALA A 317 27.48 -1.31 -2.37
N VAL A 318 26.97 -1.59 -3.58
CA VAL A 318 26.54 -2.93 -4.01
C VAL A 318 27.74 -3.90 -3.98
N ALA A 319 28.89 -3.49 -4.51
CA ALA A 319 30.11 -4.32 -4.53
C ALA A 319 30.62 -4.60 -3.11
N ASP A 320 30.61 -3.60 -2.24
CA ASP A 320 31.06 -3.74 -0.85
C ASP A 320 30.19 -4.69 -0.05
N VAL A 321 28.85 -4.55 -0.16
CA VAL A 321 27.90 -5.49 0.45
C VAL A 321 28.04 -6.89 -0.12
N ALA A 322 28.29 -7.02 -1.44
CA ALA A 322 28.52 -8.29 -2.09
C ALA A 322 29.80 -8.98 -1.60
N ASN A 323 30.87 -8.22 -1.43
CA ASN A 323 32.14 -8.73 -0.89
C ASN A 323 31.98 -9.13 0.56
N ALA A 324 31.34 -8.30 1.39
CA ALA A 324 31.03 -8.63 2.77
C ALA A 324 30.24 -9.95 2.90
N ALA A 325 29.27 -10.19 2.02
CA ALA A 325 28.49 -11.42 2.00
C ALA A 325 29.31 -12.66 1.60
N LYS A 326 30.23 -12.51 0.64
CA LYS A 326 31.15 -13.60 0.21
C LYS A 326 32.16 -13.94 1.29
N ASP A 327 32.71 -12.90 1.93
CA ASP A 327 33.80 -13.04 2.89
C ASP A 327 33.30 -13.34 4.31
N SER A 328 32.02 -13.27 4.56
CA SER A 328 31.41 -13.47 5.88
C SER A 328 31.80 -14.79 6.57
N ASN A 329 32.21 -15.80 5.78
CA ASN A 329 32.69 -17.09 6.27
C ASN A 329 34.23 -17.22 6.19
N SER A 330 34.97 -16.17 5.80
CA SER A 330 36.42 -16.23 5.66
C SER A 330 37.16 -15.78 6.91
N SER A 331 38.33 -16.38 7.16
CA SER A 331 39.19 -15.97 8.28
C SER A 331 39.68 -14.52 8.18
N LYS A 332 39.88 -14.03 6.95
CA LYS A 332 40.26 -12.62 6.69
C LYS A 332 39.17 -11.62 7.12
N TRP A 333 37.90 -11.99 6.95
CA TRP A 333 36.77 -11.19 7.41
C TRP A 333 36.77 -11.02 8.94
N HIS A 334 37.07 -12.10 9.67
CA HIS A 334 37.19 -12.08 11.13
C HIS A 334 38.37 -11.22 11.61
N GLU A 335 39.45 -11.15 10.85
CA GLU A 335 40.64 -10.38 11.19
C GLU A 335 40.48 -8.88 10.94
N SER A 336 39.86 -8.48 9.83
CA SER A 336 39.57 -7.08 9.55
C SER A 336 38.51 -6.49 10.49
N GLN A 337 37.66 -7.32 11.07
CA GLN A 337 36.62 -6.91 11.99
C GLN A 337 37.10 -6.74 13.42
N SER A 338 38.16 -7.38 13.81
CA SER A 338 38.81 -7.13 15.14
C SER A 338 39.30 -5.69 15.27
N SER A 339 39.52 -5.00 14.13
CA SER A 339 39.86 -3.58 14.07
C SER A 339 38.67 -2.62 14.09
N GLY A 340 37.42 -3.13 13.91
CA GLY A 340 36.21 -2.33 13.88
C GLY A 340 36.02 -1.48 12.61
N LYS A 341 36.97 -1.57 11.66
CA LYS A 341 37.00 -0.78 10.42
C LYS A 341 37.11 -1.68 9.19
N ILE A 342 36.34 -1.36 8.18
CA ILE A 342 36.35 -2.05 6.88
C ILE A 342 36.77 -1.03 5.84
N GLU A 343 37.71 -1.41 4.99
CA GLU A 343 38.14 -0.61 3.85
C GLU A 343 37.10 -0.70 2.74
N VAL A 344 36.51 0.43 2.40
CA VAL A 344 35.46 0.56 1.37
C VAL A 344 35.98 1.49 0.29
N THR A 345 35.79 1.13 -0.96
CA THR A 345 36.18 1.96 -2.09
C THR A 345 35.13 3.06 -2.30
N ASP A 346 35.41 4.26 -1.81
CA ASP A 346 34.61 5.44 -2.11
C ASP A 346 34.97 5.96 -3.50
N PRO A 347 34.03 6.03 -4.45
CA PRO A 347 34.32 6.50 -5.82
C PRO A 347 34.71 7.98 -5.88
N TYR A 348 34.47 8.76 -4.81
CA TYR A 348 34.82 10.19 -4.75
C TYR A 348 36.19 10.47 -4.11
N ASN A 349 36.57 9.67 -3.13
CA ASN A 349 37.77 9.95 -2.30
C ASN A 349 38.78 8.79 -2.30
N GLY A 350 38.55 7.75 -3.10
CA GLY A 350 39.36 6.54 -3.07
C GLY A 350 38.97 5.59 -1.92
N ALA A 351 39.90 4.75 -1.48
CA ALA A 351 39.64 3.82 -0.38
C ALA A 351 39.42 4.60 0.92
N THR A 352 38.24 4.47 1.52
CA THR A 352 37.88 5.04 2.81
C THR A 352 37.63 3.93 3.83
N GLU A 353 38.03 4.11 5.05
CA GLU A 353 37.63 3.24 6.15
C GLU A 353 36.18 3.56 6.54
N VAL A 354 35.26 2.64 6.29
CA VAL A 354 33.86 2.74 6.73
C VAL A 354 33.71 1.90 8.00
N GLU A 355 33.00 2.42 8.98
CA GLU A 355 32.65 1.65 10.16
C GLU A 355 31.80 0.43 9.73
N ALA A 356 32.13 -0.74 10.26
CA ALA A 356 31.42 -1.98 10.00
C ALA A 356 29.91 -1.87 10.28
N VAL A 357 29.52 -1.00 11.21
CA VAL A 357 28.12 -0.66 11.51
C VAL A 357 27.40 -0.05 10.30
N THR A 358 28.09 0.79 9.51
CA THR A 358 27.50 1.40 8.30
C THR A 358 27.23 0.34 7.23
N LEU A 359 28.20 -0.55 6.99
CA LEU A 359 28.04 -1.63 6.02
C LEU A 359 26.95 -2.63 6.44
N TYR A 360 26.88 -2.96 7.73
CA TYR A 360 25.81 -3.76 8.30
C TYR A 360 24.42 -3.12 8.06
N ASN A 361 24.30 -1.81 8.29
CA ASN A 361 23.06 -1.10 8.06
C ASN A 361 22.67 -1.09 6.58
N TYR A 362 23.63 -0.94 5.68
CA TYR A 362 23.38 -1.06 4.24
C TYR A 362 22.91 -2.47 3.86
N ALA A 363 23.58 -3.52 4.34
CA ALA A 363 23.23 -4.90 4.03
C ALA A 363 21.81 -5.26 4.48
N ARG A 364 21.36 -4.80 5.64
CA ARG A 364 20.04 -5.14 6.17
C ARG A 364 18.88 -4.24 5.69
N ASN A 365 19.18 -2.98 5.32
CA ASN A 365 18.17 -2.01 4.91
C ASN A 365 18.06 -1.89 3.40
N ASP A 366 19.13 -1.40 2.76
CA ASP A 366 19.10 -0.91 1.39
C ASP A 366 19.52 -1.97 0.37
N TYR A 367 20.36 -2.93 0.76
CA TYR A 367 20.96 -3.92 -0.14
C TYR A 367 20.76 -5.38 0.29
N ILE A 368 19.62 -5.68 0.91
CA ILE A 368 19.37 -7.05 1.40
C ILE A 368 19.38 -8.09 0.26
N TRP A 369 18.89 -7.77 -0.92
CA TRP A 369 18.94 -8.67 -2.07
C TRP A 369 20.36 -8.94 -2.53
N THR A 370 21.17 -7.89 -2.64
CA THR A 370 22.59 -8.02 -2.97
C THR A 370 23.28 -8.94 -1.98
N TYR A 371 23.06 -8.73 -0.67
CA TYR A 371 23.61 -9.58 0.36
C TYR A 371 23.17 -11.04 0.22
N LEU A 372 21.87 -11.29 0.09
CA LEU A 372 21.30 -12.64 0.01
C LEU A 372 21.76 -13.39 -1.22
N PHE A 373 21.89 -12.73 -2.38
CA PHE A 373 22.41 -13.34 -3.60
C PHE A 373 23.84 -13.82 -3.44
N HIS A 374 24.68 -13.03 -2.79
CA HIS A 374 26.10 -13.38 -2.60
C HIS A 374 26.32 -14.36 -1.46
N TYR A 375 25.51 -14.27 -0.40
CA TYR A 375 25.59 -15.17 0.75
C TYR A 375 25.05 -16.58 0.42
N PHE A 376 23.88 -16.69 -0.19
CA PHE A 376 23.25 -17.97 -0.51
C PHE A 376 23.60 -18.50 -1.91
N GLY A 377 24.16 -17.65 -2.75
CA GLY A 377 24.42 -17.93 -4.17
C GLY A 377 23.23 -17.64 -5.07
N ASN A 378 23.51 -17.51 -6.37
CA ASN A 378 22.55 -17.03 -7.36
C ASN A 378 21.25 -17.86 -7.44
N VAL A 379 21.34 -19.19 -7.33
CA VAL A 379 20.18 -20.09 -7.47
C VAL A 379 19.17 -19.84 -6.34
N LYS A 380 19.64 -19.78 -5.08
CA LYS A 380 18.77 -19.54 -3.93
C LYS A 380 18.26 -18.09 -3.91
N GLY A 381 19.10 -17.13 -4.32
CA GLY A 381 18.70 -15.73 -4.49
C GLY A 381 17.55 -15.56 -5.49
N VAL A 382 17.68 -16.18 -6.69
CA VAL A 382 16.61 -16.18 -7.70
C VAL A 382 15.35 -16.86 -7.17
N PHE A 383 15.47 -17.98 -6.46
CA PHE A 383 14.32 -18.65 -5.84
C PHE A 383 13.55 -17.71 -4.90
N LEU A 384 14.25 -16.95 -4.05
CA LEU A 384 13.61 -15.97 -3.16
C LEU A 384 12.88 -14.86 -3.93
N VAL A 385 13.47 -14.35 -5.01
CA VAL A 385 12.82 -13.36 -5.89
C VAL A 385 11.55 -13.94 -6.51
N VAL A 386 11.60 -15.18 -7.00
CA VAL A 386 10.42 -15.86 -7.57
C VAL A 386 9.31 -16.03 -6.53
N VAL A 387 9.64 -16.47 -5.31
CA VAL A 387 8.66 -16.60 -4.23
C VAL A 387 7.97 -15.26 -3.95
N PHE A 388 8.75 -14.17 -3.88
CA PHE A 388 8.21 -12.84 -3.68
C PHE A 388 7.36 -12.36 -4.87
N ALA A 389 7.80 -12.61 -6.10
CA ALA A 389 7.05 -12.28 -7.31
C ALA A 389 5.71 -13.03 -7.39
N VAL A 390 5.68 -14.30 -7.02
CA VAL A 390 4.45 -15.10 -6.93
C VAL A 390 3.51 -14.50 -5.88
N PHE A 391 4.03 -14.09 -4.72
CA PHE A 391 3.23 -13.42 -3.69
C PHE A 391 2.61 -12.11 -4.21
N MET A 392 3.38 -11.25 -4.87
CA MET A 392 2.86 -10.02 -5.48
C MET A 392 1.81 -10.30 -6.57
N ALA A 393 2.00 -11.36 -7.36
CA ALA A 393 1.03 -11.80 -8.36
C ALA A 393 -0.29 -12.29 -7.71
N LEU A 394 -0.22 -12.98 -6.58
CA LEU A 394 -1.41 -13.38 -5.81
C LEU A 394 -2.18 -12.14 -5.29
N LEU A 395 -1.48 -11.14 -4.75
CA LEU A 395 -2.10 -9.89 -4.32
C LEU A 395 -2.75 -9.15 -5.50
N LEU A 396 -2.07 -9.08 -6.65
CA LEU A 396 -2.61 -8.45 -7.86
C LEU A 396 -3.85 -9.19 -8.36
N ARG A 397 -3.82 -10.52 -8.39
CA ARG A 397 -4.98 -11.34 -8.75
C ARG A 397 -6.17 -11.07 -7.83
N MET A 398 -5.92 -10.95 -6.52
CA MET A 398 -6.96 -10.63 -5.54
C MET A 398 -7.54 -9.23 -5.79
N ALA A 399 -6.70 -8.24 -6.08
CA ALA A 399 -7.12 -6.86 -6.36
C ALA A 399 -7.96 -6.75 -7.63
N VAL A 400 -7.55 -7.41 -8.73
CA VAL A 400 -8.25 -7.36 -10.01
C VAL A 400 -9.62 -8.04 -9.96
N LYS A 401 -9.77 -9.06 -9.11
CA LYS A 401 -11.04 -9.80 -8.96
C LYS A 401 -12.11 -9.05 -8.16
N GLN A 402 -11.81 -7.87 -7.62
CA GLN A 402 -12.77 -7.10 -6.83
C GLN A 402 -13.93 -6.62 -7.69
N LYS A 403 -15.16 -6.96 -7.28
CA LYS A 403 -16.39 -6.57 -7.97
C LYS A 403 -16.81 -5.13 -7.64
N ASN A 404 -16.61 -4.71 -6.41
CA ASN A 404 -16.95 -3.37 -5.97
C ASN A 404 -15.95 -2.35 -6.53
N ARG A 405 -16.48 -1.27 -7.14
CA ARG A 405 -15.66 -0.22 -7.78
C ARG A 405 -14.65 0.43 -6.85
N LEU A 406 -15.06 0.67 -5.62
CA LEU A 406 -14.22 1.27 -4.59
C LEU A 406 -13.15 0.30 -4.10
N GLY A 407 -13.58 -0.92 -3.73
CA GLY A 407 -12.66 -1.99 -3.32
C GLY A 407 -11.60 -2.27 -4.38
N TYR A 408 -12.01 -2.25 -5.67
CA TYR A 408 -11.08 -2.36 -6.80
C TYR A 408 -10.01 -1.25 -6.78
N MET A 409 -10.43 0.02 -6.66
CA MET A 409 -9.48 1.15 -6.68
C MET A 409 -8.51 1.13 -5.48
N LEU A 410 -9.04 0.85 -4.29
CA LEU A 410 -8.21 0.70 -3.09
C LEU A 410 -7.19 -0.43 -3.25
N SER A 411 -7.66 -1.61 -3.67
CA SER A 411 -6.79 -2.79 -3.80
C SER A 411 -5.74 -2.59 -4.88
N ILE A 412 -6.11 -2.09 -6.06
CA ILE A 412 -5.17 -1.81 -7.14
C ILE A 412 -4.13 -0.78 -6.71
N GLY A 413 -4.54 0.31 -6.05
CA GLY A 413 -3.62 1.31 -5.52
C GLY A 413 -2.61 0.72 -4.54
N CYS A 414 -3.09 -0.04 -3.57
CA CYS A 414 -2.22 -0.69 -2.58
C CYS A 414 -1.23 -1.65 -3.22
N VAL A 415 -1.68 -2.50 -4.14
CA VAL A 415 -0.81 -3.51 -4.78
C VAL A 415 0.21 -2.86 -5.72
N ILE A 416 -0.21 -1.89 -6.55
CA ILE A 416 0.72 -1.17 -7.46
C ILE A 416 1.78 -0.44 -6.64
N PHE A 417 1.40 0.22 -5.55
CA PHE A 417 2.34 0.89 -4.66
C PHE A 417 3.42 -0.10 -4.15
N LEU A 418 3.01 -1.25 -3.63
CA LEU A 418 3.95 -2.26 -3.12
C LEU A 418 4.82 -2.87 -4.21
N ILE A 419 4.28 -3.09 -5.41
CA ILE A 419 5.04 -3.56 -6.57
C ILE A 419 6.09 -2.53 -6.97
N LEU A 420 5.73 -1.26 -7.10
CA LEU A 420 6.66 -0.20 -7.46
C LEU A 420 7.75 -0.02 -6.41
N GLN A 421 7.41 -0.03 -5.12
CA GLN A 421 8.40 -0.02 -4.03
C GLN A 421 9.41 -1.15 -4.20
N SER A 422 8.93 -2.36 -4.47
CA SER A 422 9.77 -3.54 -4.66
C SER A 422 10.63 -3.45 -5.91
N LEU A 423 10.09 -2.97 -7.02
CA LEU A 423 10.83 -2.82 -8.29
C LEU A 423 11.95 -1.78 -8.18
N PHE A 424 11.67 -0.62 -7.58
CA PHE A 424 12.70 0.38 -7.35
C PHE A 424 13.78 -0.13 -6.40
N TYR A 425 13.39 -0.84 -5.34
CA TYR A 425 14.34 -1.46 -4.42
C TYR A 425 15.24 -2.49 -5.12
N ILE A 426 14.67 -3.37 -5.93
CA ILE A 426 15.42 -4.34 -6.72
C ILE A 426 16.36 -3.62 -7.70
N GLY A 427 15.89 -2.54 -8.33
CA GLY A 427 16.71 -1.74 -9.25
C GLY A 427 17.94 -1.11 -8.58
N VAL A 428 17.79 -0.63 -7.32
CA VAL A 428 18.93 -0.15 -6.50
C VAL A 428 19.91 -1.30 -6.23
N ASN A 429 19.41 -2.47 -5.83
CA ASN A 429 20.24 -3.65 -5.57
C ASN A 429 20.94 -4.18 -6.82
N ALA A 430 20.38 -3.94 -8.00
CA ALA A 430 21.01 -4.27 -9.29
C ALA A 430 21.97 -3.17 -9.79
N GLY A 431 22.16 -2.07 -9.03
CA GLY A 431 22.97 -0.92 -9.44
C GLY A 431 22.40 -0.13 -10.62
N LEU A 432 21.08 -0.24 -10.88
CA LEU A 432 20.39 0.44 -11.98
C LEU A 432 19.90 1.85 -11.61
N TYR A 433 19.71 2.10 -10.31
CA TYR A 433 19.25 3.39 -9.77
C TYR A 433 20.13 3.83 -8.61
N PRO A 434 20.25 5.13 -8.35
CA PRO A 434 20.92 5.62 -7.16
C PRO A 434 20.17 5.17 -5.90
N ILE A 435 20.90 5.05 -4.79
CA ILE A 435 20.33 4.68 -3.49
C ILE A 435 19.11 5.53 -3.18
N SER A 436 18.00 4.91 -2.86
CA SER A 436 16.72 5.58 -2.64
C SER A 436 16.07 5.06 -1.36
N GLY A 437 15.25 5.86 -0.70
CA GLY A 437 14.54 5.46 0.51
C GLY A 437 13.43 4.42 0.29
N ASN A 438 13.46 3.67 -0.81
CA ASN A 438 12.53 2.57 -1.06
C ASN A 438 12.88 1.39 -0.15
N TYR A 439 11.87 0.59 0.15
CA TYR A 439 12.03 -0.58 1.00
C TYR A 439 11.42 -1.82 0.35
N MET A 440 11.94 -2.97 0.72
CA MET A 440 11.35 -4.25 0.30
C MET A 440 10.33 -4.69 1.33
N PRO A 441 9.04 -4.81 0.97
CA PRO A 441 8.00 -5.25 1.88
C PRO A 441 8.37 -6.57 2.58
N PHE A 442 8.23 -6.64 3.89
CA PHE A 442 8.53 -7.77 4.77
C PHE A 442 10.01 -8.17 4.89
N LEU A 443 10.90 -7.77 3.96
CA LEU A 443 12.29 -8.22 3.94
C LEU A 443 13.27 -7.18 4.48
N SER A 444 13.19 -5.92 4.02
CA SER A 444 14.12 -4.89 4.49
C SER A 444 13.86 -4.53 5.94
N HIS A 445 14.94 -4.28 6.68
CA HIS A 445 14.84 -3.81 8.06
C HIS A 445 14.19 -2.42 8.10
N GLY A 446 13.33 -2.19 9.08
CA GLY A 446 12.69 -0.90 9.30
C GLY A 446 11.32 -1.06 9.96
N ASN A 447 11.21 -0.63 11.21
CA ASN A 447 9.98 -0.77 11.98
C ASN A 447 8.80 -0.09 11.31
N MET A 448 9.02 1.11 10.75
CA MET A 448 7.98 1.87 10.05
C MET A 448 7.57 1.18 8.73
N ASN A 449 8.54 0.74 7.94
CA ASN A 449 8.30 0.07 6.67
C ASN A 449 7.47 -1.21 6.85
N MET A 450 7.77 -1.95 7.93
CA MET A 450 7.01 -3.14 8.32
C MET A 450 5.56 -2.77 8.67
N MET A 451 5.36 -1.76 9.52
CA MET A 451 4.02 -1.31 9.91
C MET A 451 3.20 -0.82 8.71
N ILE A 452 3.82 -0.06 7.79
CA ILE A 452 3.18 0.40 6.55
C ILE A 452 2.76 -0.79 5.68
N THR A 453 3.64 -1.78 5.53
CA THR A 453 3.35 -2.99 4.76
C THR A 453 2.12 -3.72 5.33
N TYR A 454 2.07 -3.93 6.64
CA TYR A 454 0.91 -4.57 7.28
C TYR A 454 -0.37 -3.73 7.20
N PHE A 455 -0.26 -2.40 7.26
CA PHE A 455 -1.39 -1.51 7.02
C PHE A 455 -1.99 -1.74 5.63
N TYR A 456 -1.16 -1.79 4.59
CA TYR A 456 -1.60 -2.09 3.23
C TYR A 456 -2.24 -3.48 3.11
N MET A 457 -1.65 -4.50 3.76
CA MET A 457 -2.23 -5.84 3.81
C MET A 457 -3.59 -5.85 4.51
N GLY A 458 -3.74 -5.08 5.59
CA GLY A 458 -5.01 -4.91 6.30
C GLY A 458 -6.11 -4.35 5.40
N ILE A 459 -5.81 -3.33 4.59
CA ILE A 459 -6.75 -2.76 3.62
C ILE A 459 -7.13 -3.81 2.57
N LEU A 460 -6.16 -4.53 1.99
CA LEU A 460 -6.41 -5.57 0.99
C LEU A 460 -7.32 -6.67 1.54
N LEU A 461 -7.04 -7.15 2.75
CA LEU A 461 -7.84 -8.17 3.43
C LEU A 461 -9.25 -7.65 3.78
N SER A 462 -9.38 -6.38 4.24
CA SER A 462 -10.68 -5.75 4.50
C SER A 462 -11.54 -5.65 3.25
N VAL A 463 -10.95 -5.21 2.13
CA VAL A 463 -11.65 -5.12 0.83
C VAL A 463 -12.11 -6.50 0.39
N TYR A 464 -11.24 -7.51 0.46
CA TYR A 464 -11.60 -8.87 0.07
C TYR A 464 -12.70 -9.44 0.96
N ARG A 465 -12.58 -9.29 2.27
CA ARG A 465 -13.54 -9.78 3.24
C ARG A 465 -14.95 -9.24 2.99
N ASN A 466 -15.06 -7.99 2.61
CA ASN A 466 -16.33 -7.29 2.42
C ASN A 466 -16.79 -7.25 0.94
N THR A 467 -16.14 -7.98 0.02
CA THR A 467 -16.46 -7.95 -1.43
C THR A 467 -17.93 -8.29 -1.73
N ASN A 468 -18.50 -9.22 -0.99
CA ASN A 468 -19.88 -9.69 -1.18
C ASN A 468 -20.91 -8.94 -0.31
N VAL A 469 -20.44 -8.08 0.61
CA VAL A 469 -21.30 -7.35 1.57
C VAL A 469 -21.63 -5.94 1.09
N VAL A 470 -20.83 -5.39 0.18
CA VAL A 470 -20.94 -3.99 -0.27
C VAL A 470 -21.47 -3.95 -1.70
N LYS A 471 -22.66 -3.37 -1.89
CA LYS A 471 -23.25 -3.09 -3.22
C LYS A 471 -22.49 -1.94 -3.91
N ASN A 472 -22.39 -1.98 -5.25
CA ASN A 472 -21.72 -0.96 -6.08
C ASN A 472 -22.43 0.39 -6.11
#